data_a599312aca22f66e8b3c3a4fd8cd9615
#
_entry.id   a599312aca22f66e8b3c3a4fd8cd9615
#
_cell.length_a   1.000
_cell.length_b   1.000
_cell.length_c   1.000
_cell.angle_alpha   90.00
_cell.angle_beta   90.00
_cell.angle_gamma   90.00
#
_symmetry.space_group_name_H-M   'P 1'
#
loop_
_entity.id
_entity.type
_entity.pdbx_description
1 polymer ?
#
loop_
_entity_poly.entity_id
_entity_poly.type
_entity_poly.pdbx_seq_one_letter_code
_entity_poly.pdbx_strand_id
1 'polypeptide(L)'
;MNPGYTKYIPFQPQKIEGRTWPDHVITKAPVWCSVDLRDGNQALVDPMNLQEKLEYFHTLIDIGVKEIEIGFPSASETEYEICRELIEGGHIPDDVTIQVLVQAREHLIKKTFEAIKGAKNVILHFYNSTSTLQRKVVFHMDMEGITKIATDAADLIYEMSQPMIQEGMNLRFEYSPESFMGTEMDYAVDICQAVLEHLHATPENKVILNLPTTVENCMPNQFADMLEYFCRKLPSRDCAIISLHPHNDRGCGVATAEMGLLAGAERVEATLFGNGERTGNVDMVTLAMNMWTQGVDPELDFSNINKIKDMYERCTKMPVGDRQPYAGKLVFTAFSGSHQDAINKGTQYMKESGSDFWEIPYLPIDPADVGREYEPIIRINSQSGKGGAAYIMEHNFGFDLPKAMHPEFGHIVQVETDAVGKEITPERINELFHQEYVDVKEPYKLLKHAFQESVDNEGHSHVTFWGTLQHTDTIFKVSGEGNGPIDAFFNAIKGEKMARFSFLDYSSHAITDGSDSQGVAYILLKDQRDGKEYWGVGLSHNINLAPLRAILSAINRAKRE
;
A
#
# COMPACT_ATOMS: atom_id res chain seq x y z
N MET A 1 -8.50 -8.69 -42.53
CA MET A 1 -8.06 -7.47 -41.81
C MET A 1 -6.67 -7.74 -41.24
N ASN A 2 -5.72 -6.82 -41.42
CA ASN A 2 -4.43 -6.94 -40.75
C ASN A 2 -4.64 -6.88 -39.24
N PRO A 3 -3.91 -7.67 -38.42
CA PRO A 3 -3.98 -7.58 -36.97
C PRO A 3 -3.69 -6.16 -36.49
N GLY A 4 -4.45 -5.67 -35.49
CA GLY A 4 -4.37 -4.28 -35.04
C GLY A 4 -2.99 -3.84 -34.53
N TYR A 5 -2.16 -4.80 -34.08
CA TYR A 5 -0.79 -4.52 -33.62
C TYR A 5 0.17 -4.11 -34.74
N THR A 6 -0.13 -4.42 -35.99
CA THR A 6 0.76 -4.10 -37.15
C THR A 6 0.84 -2.61 -37.46
N LYS A 7 -0.02 -1.79 -36.88
CA LYS A 7 0.04 -0.32 -37.01
C LYS A 7 1.07 0.33 -36.07
N TYR A 8 1.63 -0.42 -35.13
CA TYR A 8 2.63 0.08 -34.20
C TYR A 8 4.04 -0.23 -34.69
N ILE A 9 4.88 0.79 -34.70
CA ILE A 9 6.27 0.66 -35.09
C ILE A 9 7.07 0.26 -33.84
N PRO A 10 7.85 -0.86 -33.89
CA PRO A 10 8.72 -1.23 -32.78
C PRO A 10 9.73 -0.12 -32.48
N PHE A 11 9.92 0.16 -31.19
CA PHE A 11 10.94 1.11 -30.75
C PHE A 11 12.33 0.62 -31.21
N GLN A 12 13.14 1.54 -31.74
CA GLN A 12 14.49 1.23 -32.17
C GLN A 12 15.47 1.51 -31.04
N PRO A 13 16.08 0.46 -30.42
CA PRO A 13 16.99 0.63 -29.31
C PRO A 13 18.20 1.49 -29.67
N GLN A 14 18.60 2.37 -28.75
CA GLN A 14 19.86 3.08 -28.86
C GLN A 14 21.02 2.10 -28.71
N LYS A 15 21.91 2.07 -29.69
CA LYS A 15 23.14 1.26 -29.61
C LYS A 15 24.17 2.02 -28.77
N ILE A 16 24.70 1.34 -27.75
CA ILE A 16 25.75 1.86 -26.89
C ILE A 16 26.82 0.78 -26.70
N GLU A 17 28.05 1.13 -27.04
CA GLU A 17 29.21 0.26 -26.80
C GLU A 17 29.74 0.46 -25.38
N GLY A 18 30.11 -0.62 -24.70
CA GLY A 18 30.62 -0.59 -23.33
C GLY A 18 29.62 0.02 -22.36
N ARG A 19 28.36 -0.44 -22.39
CA ARG A 19 27.31 -0.07 -21.45
C ARG A 19 27.77 -0.31 -20.01
N THR A 20 27.60 0.67 -19.12
CA THR A 20 28.05 0.60 -17.72
C THR A 20 26.92 0.71 -16.70
N TRP A 21 25.80 1.34 -17.05
CA TRP A 21 24.72 1.58 -16.10
C TRP A 21 24.18 0.34 -15.37
N PRO A 22 24.12 -0.87 -15.95
CA PRO A 22 23.60 -2.04 -15.24
C PRO A 22 24.46 -2.50 -14.05
N ASP A 23 25.74 -2.08 -14.01
CA ASP A 23 26.66 -2.42 -12.94
C ASP A 23 26.69 -1.33 -11.82
N HIS A 24 25.96 -0.24 -12.01
CA HIS A 24 25.86 0.83 -11.01
C HIS A 24 24.83 0.48 -9.92
N VAL A 25 24.95 1.12 -8.77
CA VAL A 25 24.02 1.03 -7.64
C VAL A 25 23.64 2.42 -7.20
N ILE A 26 22.38 2.60 -6.82
CA ILE A 26 21.91 3.83 -6.19
C ILE A 26 22.42 3.84 -4.75
N THR A 27 23.23 4.84 -4.38
CA THR A 27 23.87 4.96 -3.06
C THR A 27 23.45 6.20 -2.29
N LYS A 28 22.69 7.10 -2.91
CA LYS A 28 22.18 8.34 -2.32
C LYS A 28 20.88 8.75 -2.98
N ALA A 29 20.11 9.60 -2.29
CA ALA A 29 18.93 10.23 -2.85
C ALA A 29 19.26 11.08 -4.09
N PRO A 30 18.37 11.15 -5.09
CA PRO A 30 18.41 12.20 -6.10
C PRO A 30 17.97 13.54 -5.49
N VAL A 31 18.17 14.64 -6.21
CA VAL A 31 17.44 15.87 -5.93
C VAL A 31 15.98 15.64 -6.32
N TRP A 32 15.07 15.79 -5.37
CA TRP A 32 13.65 15.63 -5.59
C TRP A 32 13.00 16.94 -6.01
N CYS A 33 12.25 16.92 -7.09
CA CYS A 33 11.35 18.00 -7.45
C CYS A 33 9.91 17.47 -7.51
N SER A 34 9.02 18.09 -6.75
CA SER A 34 7.59 17.80 -6.90
C SER A 34 7.01 18.59 -8.05
N VAL A 35 6.28 17.90 -8.93
CA VAL A 35 5.48 18.53 -9.99
C VAL A 35 3.98 18.38 -9.75
N ASP A 36 3.58 18.06 -8.52
CA ASP A 36 2.17 17.87 -8.11
C ASP A 36 1.32 19.11 -8.38
N LEU A 37 1.83 20.30 -8.07
CA LEU A 37 1.08 21.56 -8.18
C LEU A 37 0.99 22.10 -9.60
N ARG A 38 1.77 21.56 -10.54
CA ARG A 38 1.72 21.90 -11.96
C ARG A 38 1.16 20.73 -12.78
N ASP A 39 1.95 19.68 -13.04
CA ASP A 39 1.59 18.56 -13.91
C ASP A 39 0.50 17.67 -13.28
N GLY A 40 0.62 17.42 -11.99
CA GLY A 40 -0.40 16.74 -11.21
C GLY A 40 -1.72 17.51 -11.18
N ASN A 41 -1.69 18.81 -10.90
CA ASN A 41 -2.88 19.65 -10.85
C ASN A 41 -3.55 19.84 -12.23
N GLN A 42 -2.73 19.98 -13.28
CA GLN A 42 -3.22 20.11 -14.66
C GLN A 42 -4.05 18.91 -15.11
N ALA A 43 -3.77 17.74 -14.58
CA ALA A 43 -4.43 16.47 -14.92
C ALA A 43 -5.75 16.26 -14.15
N LEU A 44 -6.07 17.07 -13.15
CA LEU A 44 -7.28 16.90 -12.35
C LEU A 44 -8.52 17.39 -13.12
N VAL A 45 -9.60 16.61 -13.02
CA VAL A 45 -10.93 17.02 -13.54
C VAL A 45 -11.43 18.26 -12.81
N ASP A 46 -11.14 18.36 -11.52
CA ASP A 46 -11.46 19.50 -10.65
C ASP A 46 -10.14 20.01 -10.04
N PRO A 47 -9.46 20.97 -10.70
CA PRO A 47 -8.17 21.49 -10.24
C PRO A 47 -8.24 22.05 -8.81
N MET A 48 -7.13 21.97 -8.11
CA MET A 48 -7.00 22.49 -6.74
C MET A 48 -7.21 24.01 -6.70
N ASN A 49 -7.99 24.46 -5.74
CA ASN A 49 -8.11 25.89 -5.41
C ASN A 49 -6.88 26.37 -4.64
N LEU A 50 -6.81 27.69 -4.36
CA LEU A 50 -5.69 28.30 -3.66
C LEU A 50 -5.40 27.64 -2.31
N GLN A 51 -6.42 27.38 -1.48
CA GLN A 51 -6.24 26.79 -0.14
C GLN A 51 -5.72 25.35 -0.24
N GLU A 52 -6.25 24.56 -1.17
CA GLU A 52 -5.79 23.19 -1.44
C GLU A 52 -4.34 23.19 -1.93
N LYS A 53 -3.95 24.12 -2.82
CA LYS A 53 -2.55 24.26 -3.29
C LYS A 53 -1.62 24.69 -2.16
N LEU A 54 -2.01 25.58 -1.28
CA LEU A 54 -1.21 26.01 -0.12
C LEU A 54 -1.03 24.83 0.86
N GLU A 55 -2.09 24.10 1.17
CA GLU A 55 -2.02 22.92 2.02
C GLU A 55 -1.09 21.85 1.45
N TYR A 56 -1.20 21.60 0.14
CA TYR A 56 -0.35 20.67 -0.57
C TYR A 56 1.12 21.11 -0.57
N PHE A 57 1.38 22.38 -0.85
CA PHE A 57 2.72 22.99 -0.83
C PHE A 57 3.40 22.80 0.54
N HIS A 58 2.69 23.13 1.63
CA HIS A 58 3.22 22.94 2.98
C HIS A 58 3.46 21.47 3.32
N THR A 59 2.59 20.58 2.88
CA THR A 59 2.82 19.13 3.09
C THR A 59 4.06 18.63 2.35
N LEU A 60 4.32 19.11 1.13
CA LEU A 60 5.55 18.77 0.41
C LEU A 60 6.80 19.24 1.15
N ILE A 61 6.76 20.44 1.75
CA ILE A 61 7.85 20.94 2.60
C ILE A 61 8.02 20.08 3.85
N ASP A 62 6.92 19.72 4.52
CA ASP A 62 6.94 18.86 5.72
C ASP A 62 7.54 17.47 5.42
N ILE A 63 7.29 16.94 4.22
CA ILE A 63 7.90 15.68 3.74
C ILE A 63 9.42 15.82 3.53
N GLY A 64 9.91 17.02 3.26
CA GLY A 64 11.34 17.29 3.00
C GLY A 64 11.66 17.68 1.55
N VAL A 65 10.66 17.83 0.67
CA VAL A 65 10.89 18.26 -0.72
C VAL A 65 11.45 19.68 -0.76
N LYS A 66 12.54 19.87 -1.49
CA LYS A 66 13.26 21.16 -1.56
C LYS A 66 13.09 21.92 -2.88
N GLU A 67 12.64 21.24 -3.93
CA GLU A 67 12.29 21.87 -5.21
C GLU A 67 10.84 21.54 -5.55
N ILE A 68 10.01 22.56 -5.79
CA ILE A 68 8.57 22.38 -6.01
C ILE A 68 8.14 23.21 -7.23
N GLU A 69 7.68 22.54 -8.28
CA GLU A 69 7.09 23.19 -9.44
C GLU A 69 5.65 23.62 -9.13
N ILE A 70 5.46 24.91 -8.92
CA ILE A 70 4.23 25.47 -8.37
C ILE A 70 3.14 25.75 -9.42
N GLY A 71 3.50 25.79 -10.70
CA GLY A 71 2.56 26.05 -11.77
C GLY A 71 3.17 26.65 -13.02
N PHE A 72 2.30 27.18 -13.89
CA PHE A 72 2.62 27.89 -15.12
C PHE A 72 2.06 29.33 -15.03
N PRO A 73 2.75 30.24 -14.33
CA PRO A 73 2.20 31.58 -14.00
C PRO A 73 1.76 32.44 -15.19
N SER A 74 2.33 32.17 -16.37
CA SER A 74 1.94 32.89 -17.59
C SER A 74 0.75 32.25 -18.34
N ALA A 75 0.24 31.08 -17.91
CA ALA A 75 -0.85 30.39 -18.59
C ALA A 75 -2.24 30.94 -18.22
N SER A 76 -2.43 31.37 -16.96
CA SER A 76 -3.73 31.89 -16.47
C SER A 76 -3.54 32.84 -15.30
N GLU A 77 -4.57 33.65 -15.02
CA GLU A 77 -4.57 34.56 -13.86
C GLU A 77 -4.48 33.79 -12.54
N THR A 78 -5.20 32.67 -12.41
CA THR A 78 -5.17 31.82 -11.21
C THR A 78 -3.76 31.31 -10.93
N GLU A 79 -3.04 30.82 -11.94
CA GLU A 79 -1.65 30.35 -11.77
C GLU A 79 -0.69 31.53 -11.42
N TYR A 80 -0.96 32.71 -11.94
CA TYR A 80 -0.21 33.92 -11.58
C TYR A 80 -0.47 34.31 -10.11
N GLU A 81 -1.74 34.38 -9.69
CA GLU A 81 -2.13 34.70 -8.31
C GLU A 81 -1.54 33.74 -7.29
N ILE A 82 -1.54 32.42 -7.56
CA ILE A 82 -0.93 31.42 -6.68
C ILE A 82 0.57 31.65 -6.53
N CYS A 83 1.28 31.91 -7.63
CA CYS A 83 2.70 32.23 -7.58
C CYS A 83 2.96 33.48 -6.72
N ARG A 84 2.15 34.54 -6.88
CA ARG A 84 2.27 35.75 -6.08
C ARG A 84 1.94 35.52 -4.60
N GLU A 85 0.88 34.77 -4.30
CA GLU A 85 0.51 34.44 -2.92
C GLU A 85 1.62 33.70 -2.20
N LEU A 86 2.23 32.69 -2.84
CA LEU A 86 3.36 31.96 -2.25
C LEU A 86 4.53 32.88 -1.92
N ILE A 87 4.84 33.84 -2.79
CA ILE A 87 5.95 34.78 -2.62
C ILE A 87 5.61 35.88 -1.60
N GLU A 88 4.49 36.57 -1.76
CA GLU A 88 4.09 37.73 -0.95
C GLU A 88 3.56 37.31 0.43
N GLY A 89 2.89 36.16 0.51
CA GLY A 89 2.41 35.58 1.76
C GLY A 89 3.50 34.97 2.65
N GLY A 90 4.75 34.88 2.14
CA GLY A 90 5.89 34.36 2.90
C GLY A 90 5.81 32.86 3.17
N HIS A 91 5.20 32.10 2.26
CA HIS A 91 5.02 30.65 2.39
C HIS A 91 6.27 29.84 2.06
N ILE A 92 7.28 30.43 1.43
CA ILE A 92 8.47 29.74 0.90
C ILE A 92 9.61 29.84 1.90
N PRO A 93 10.04 28.73 2.55
CA PRO A 93 11.23 28.73 3.40
C PRO A 93 12.51 29.06 2.65
N ASP A 94 13.53 29.51 3.36
CA ASP A 94 14.83 29.91 2.78
C ASP A 94 15.57 28.77 2.08
N ASP A 95 15.30 27.53 2.43
CA ASP A 95 15.91 26.31 1.89
C ASP A 95 15.05 25.61 0.82
N VAL A 96 13.94 26.22 0.44
CA VAL A 96 13.03 25.73 -0.62
C VAL A 96 13.18 26.60 -1.86
N THR A 97 13.21 25.95 -3.02
CA THR A 97 13.23 26.58 -4.34
C THR A 97 11.92 26.31 -5.05
N ILE A 98 11.25 27.37 -5.47
CA ILE A 98 10.09 27.24 -6.34
C ILE A 98 10.53 27.08 -7.79
N GLN A 99 9.86 26.21 -8.53
CA GLN A 99 10.04 26.06 -9.97
C GLN A 99 8.79 26.58 -10.69
N VAL A 100 8.97 27.28 -11.79
CA VAL A 100 7.89 27.78 -12.64
C VAL A 100 8.10 27.38 -14.08
N LEU A 101 7.05 26.85 -14.71
CA LEU A 101 7.08 26.42 -16.10
C LEU A 101 6.76 27.56 -17.05
N VAL A 102 7.40 27.58 -18.22
CA VAL A 102 7.08 28.48 -19.33
C VAL A 102 7.39 27.84 -20.68
N GLN A 103 6.53 28.04 -21.68
CA GLN A 103 6.88 27.72 -23.06
C GLN A 103 7.94 28.71 -23.60
N ALA A 104 8.77 28.26 -24.52
CA ALA A 104 9.76 29.07 -25.24
C ALA A 104 9.09 30.10 -26.17
N ARG A 105 8.36 31.07 -25.59
CA ARG A 105 7.65 32.16 -26.25
C ARG A 105 7.85 33.46 -25.50
N GLU A 106 8.31 34.50 -26.20
CA GLU A 106 8.72 35.80 -25.62
C GLU A 106 7.70 36.38 -24.64
N HIS A 107 6.43 36.52 -25.03
CA HIS A 107 5.40 37.12 -24.18
C HIS A 107 5.11 36.34 -22.91
N LEU A 108 5.20 34.99 -22.96
CA LEU A 108 5.03 34.12 -21.78
C LEU A 108 6.24 34.21 -20.86
N ILE A 109 7.44 34.24 -21.41
CA ILE A 109 8.69 34.44 -20.65
C ILE A 109 8.63 35.75 -19.87
N LYS A 110 8.27 36.88 -20.54
CA LYS A 110 8.13 38.17 -19.89
C LYS A 110 7.12 38.14 -18.73
N LYS A 111 5.96 37.53 -18.93
CA LYS A 111 4.93 37.40 -17.89
C LYS A 111 5.41 36.52 -16.71
N THR A 112 6.18 35.48 -16.99
CA THR A 112 6.76 34.63 -15.94
C THR A 112 7.77 35.41 -15.09
N PHE A 113 8.64 36.24 -15.69
CA PHE A 113 9.55 37.09 -14.94
C PHE A 113 8.82 38.12 -14.05
N GLU A 114 7.66 38.63 -14.50
CA GLU A 114 6.81 39.49 -13.65
C GLU A 114 6.28 38.69 -12.44
N ALA A 115 5.85 37.42 -12.65
CA ALA A 115 5.27 36.58 -11.62
C ALA A 115 6.26 36.20 -10.52
N ILE A 116 7.52 35.92 -10.83
CA ILE A 116 8.55 35.48 -9.86
C ILE A 116 9.24 36.62 -9.12
N LYS A 117 8.92 37.87 -9.42
CA LYS A 117 9.58 39.04 -8.82
C LYS A 117 9.47 39.00 -7.29
N GLY A 118 10.61 39.16 -6.61
CA GLY A 118 10.71 39.15 -5.15
C GLY A 118 10.87 37.76 -4.52
N ALA A 119 10.86 36.70 -5.29
CA ALA A 119 11.23 35.37 -4.78
C ALA A 119 12.75 35.28 -4.54
N LYS A 120 13.16 34.45 -3.54
CA LYS A 120 14.57 34.29 -3.16
C LYS A 120 15.27 33.21 -4.00
N ASN A 121 14.67 32.04 -4.10
CA ASN A 121 15.21 30.88 -4.81
C ASN A 121 14.21 30.41 -5.88
N VAL A 122 14.61 30.44 -7.15
CA VAL A 122 13.75 30.13 -8.29
C VAL A 122 14.47 29.24 -9.29
N ILE A 123 13.77 28.26 -9.84
CA ILE A 123 14.11 27.57 -11.08
C ILE A 123 13.12 28.04 -12.15
N LEU A 124 13.63 28.65 -13.21
CA LEU A 124 12.85 28.97 -14.39
C LEU A 124 13.00 27.84 -15.39
N HIS A 125 11.92 27.05 -15.52
CA HIS A 125 11.83 25.88 -16.38
C HIS A 125 11.17 26.25 -17.70
N PHE A 126 11.91 26.19 -18.80
CA PHE A 126 11.34 26.42 -20.12
C PHE A 126 11.47 25.18 -21.02
N TYR A 127 10.58 25.06 -21.99
CA TYR A 127 10.52 23.91 -22.86
C TYR A 127 10.05 24.27 -24.28
N ASN A 128 10.42 23.43 -25.22
CA ASN A 128 9.81 23.29 -26.52
C ASN A 128 9.93 21.83 -27.00
N SER A 129 8.99 21.41 -27.87
CA SER A 129 8.96 20.03 -28.36
C SER A 129 10.01 19.81 -29.43
N THR A 130 10.74 18.68 -29.35
CA THR A 130 11.88 18.38 -30.22
C THR A 130 11.70 17.12 -31.07
N SER A 131 10.66 16.29 -30.79
CA SER A 131 10.48 15.00 -31.46
C SER A 131 10.24 15.11 -32.96
N THR A 132 10.66 14.07 -33.68
CA THR A 132 10.44 13.90 -35.12
C THR A 132 8.98 14.11 -35.52
N LEU A 133 8.05 13.54 -34.73
CA LEU A 133 6.63 13.64 -35.02
C LEU A 133 6.11 15.06 -34.86
N GLN A 134 6.43 15.75 -33.76
CA GLN A 134 5.96 17.12 -33.51
C GLN A 134 6.58 18.12 -34.46
N ARG A 135 7.86 17.98 -34.83
CA ARG A 135 8.47 18.79 -35.89
C ARG A 135 7.70 18.68 -37.20
N LYS A 136 7.26 17.45 -37.55
CA LYS A 136 6.53 17.16 -38.78
C LYS A 136 5.08 17.65 -38.78
N VAL A 137 4.33 17.36 -37.69
CA VAL A 137 2.86 17.51 -37.70
C VAL A 137 2.34 18.74 -36.96
N VAL A 138 3.14 19.30 -36.04
CA VAL A 138 2.74 20.46 -35.21
C VAL A 138 3.46 21.72 -35.65
N PHE A 139 4.78 21.68 -35.70
CA PHE A 139 5.59 22.88 -36.01
C PHE A 139 5.81 23.10 -37.51
N HIS A 140 5.82 22.02 -38.30
CA HIS A 140 6.20 22.03 -39.71
C HIS A 140 7.59 22.66 -39.91
N MET A 141 8.54 22.36 -39.01
CA MET A 141 9.90 22.88 -38.96
C MET A 141 10.91 21.72 -38.94
N ASP A 142 12.12 22.04 -39.43
CA ASP A 142 13.30 21.19 -39.30
C ASP A 142 13.99 21.34 -37.93
N MET A 143 15.11 20.66 -37.74
CA MET A 143 15.90 20.71 -36.50
C MET A 143 16.43 22.11 -36.23
N GLU A 144 16.91 22.84 -37.28
CA GLU A 144 17.44 24.19 -37.14
C GLU A 144 16.38 25.19 -36.64
N GLY A 145 15.16 25.11 -37.20
CA GLY A 145 14.04 25.96 -36.78
C GLY A 145 13.62 25.70 -35.32
N ILE A 146 13.60 24.41 -34.90
CA ILE A 146 13.28 24.06 -33.51
C ILE A 146 14.40 24.45 -32.54
N THR A 147 15.66 24.29 -32.93
CA THR A 147 16.81 24.72 -32.12
C THR A 147 16.78 26.23 -31.94
N LYS A 148 16.44 26.99 -33.00
CA LYS A 148 16.31 28.43 -32.91
C LYS A 148 15.24 28.91 -31.90
N ILE A 149 14.11 28.18 -31.80
CA ILE A 149 13.10 28.49 -30.76
C ILE A 149 13.71 28.36 -29.35
N ALA A 150 14.47 27.31 -29.10
CA ALA A 150 15.09 27.05 -27.79
C ALA A 150 16.19 28.11 -27.48
N THR A 151 17.05 28.40 -28.44
CA THR A 151 18.16 29.34 -28.24
C THR A 151 17.70 30.78 -28.14
N ASP A 152 16.75 31.25 -28.97
CA ASP A 152 16.14 32.58 -28.83
C ASP A 152 15.49 32.78 -27.45
N ALA A 153 14.83 31.72 -26.93
CA ALA A 153 14.25 31.74 -25.58
C ALA A 153 15.34 31.75 -24.50
N ALA A 154 16.41 30.97 -24.67
CA ALA A 154 17.53 30.93 -23.74
C ALA A 154 18.22 32.29 -23.62
N ASP A 155 18.48 32.96 -24.76
CA ASP A 155 19.06 34.32 -24.78
C ASP A 155 18.18 35.32 -24.03
N LEU A 156 16.87 35.34 -24.32
CA LEU A 156 15.92 36.21 -23.65
C LEU A 156 15.85 35.94 -22.14
N ILE A 157 15.80 34.69 -21.75
CA ILE A 157 15.77 34.27 -20.33
C ILE A 157 17.05 34.71 -19.63
N TYR A 158 18.21 34.49 -20.25
CA TYR A 158 19.48 34.92 -19.71
C TYR A 158 19.54 36.46 -19.55
N GLU A 159 19.18 37.22 -20.59
CA GLU A 159 19.15 38.69 -20.53
C GLU A 159 18.23 39.22 -19.41
N MET A 160 17.00 38.69 -19.33
CA MET A 160 16.02 39.13 -18.32
C MET A 160 16.38 38.70 -16.89
N SER A 161 17.13 37.63 -16.72
CA SER A 161 17.55 37.14 -15.41
C SER A 161 18.62 37.98 -14.73
N GLN A 162 19.48 38.66 -15.51
CA GLN A 162 20.67 39.33 -14.98
C GLN A 162 20.34 40.43 -13.95
N PRO A 163 19.33 41.31 -14.15
CA PRO A 163 18.95 42.29 -13.14
C PRO A 163 18.50 41.65 -11.82
N MET A 164 17.69 40.56 -11.90
CA MET A 164 17.19 39.89 -10.72
C MET A 164 18.29 39.17 -9.93
N ILE A 165 19.24 38.57 -10.64
CA ILE A 165 20.43 37.94 -10.03
C ILE A 165 21.28 39.00 -9.33
N GLN A 166 21.48 40.19 -9.96
CA GLN A 166 22.21 41.31 -9.35
C GLN A 166 21.49 41.86 -8.11
N GLU A 167 20.17 41.79 -8.06
CA GLU A 167 19.35 42.14 -6.89
C GLU A 167 19.37 41.07 -5.79
N GLY A 168 20.03 39.93 -6.02
CA GLY A 168 20.25 38.89 -5.03
C GLY A 168 19.34 37.65 -5.14
N MET A 169 18.56 37.52 -6.22
CA MET A 169 17.78 36.32 -6.48
C MET A 169 18.73 35.17 -6.86
N ASN A 170 18.57 34.01 -6.22
CA ASN A 170 19.18 32.75 -6.63
C ASN A 170 18.32 32.11 -7.73
N LEU A 171 18.61 32.46 -8.99
CA LEU A 171 17.85 32.03 -10.15
C LEU A 171 18.67 31.00 -10.94
N ARG A 172 18.12 29.78 -11.03
CA ARG A 172 18.64 28.68 -11.83
C ARG A 172 17.75 28.43 -13.05
N PHE A 173 18.28 27.78 -14.05
CA PHE A 173 17.56 27.50 -15.29
C PHE A 173 17.37 26.00 -15.48
N GLU A 174 16.23 25.64 -16.05
CA GLU A 174 15.91 24.29 -16.48
C GLU A 174 15.37 24.33 -17.90
N TYR A 175 15.85 23.38 -18.72
CA TYR A 175 15.36 23.17 -20.08
C TYR A 175 14.88 21.75 -20.28
N SER A 176 13.68 21.59 -20.85
CA SER A 176 13.15 20.31 -21.30
C SER A 176 13.03 20.25 -22.82
N PRO A 177 13.78 19.36 -23.51
CA PRO A 177 13.48 18.95 -24.87
C PRO A 177 12.24 18.02 -24.83
N GLU A 178 11.05 18.61 -24.86
CA GLU A 178 9.79 17.86 -24.71
C GLU A 178 9.70 16.75 -25.76
N SER A 179 9.16 15.58 -25.35
CA SER A 179 9.13 14.38 -26.16
C SER A 179 10.53 13.83 -26.50
N PHE A 180 11.46 13.89 -25.53
CA PHE A 180 12.84 13.43 -25.64
C PHE A 180 12.95 12.02 -26.23
N MET A 181 12.09 11.07 -25.80
CA MET A 181 12.13 9.69 -26.32
C MET A 181 11.77 9.57 -27.81
N GLY A 182 11.11 10.55 -28.39
CA GLY A 182 10.79 10.61 -29.83
C GLY A 182 11.75 11.49 -30.63
N THR A 183 12.83 11.94 -30.01
CA THR A 183 13.86 12.81 -30.59
C THR A 183 15.08 11.96 -30.96
N GLU A 184 15.70 12.21 -32.09
CA GLU A 184 16.96 11.60 -32.47
C GLU A 184 18.05 11.94 -31.43
N MET A 185 18.77 10.96 -30.92
CA MET A 185 19.68 11.15 -29.78
C MET A 185 20.80 12.17 -30.05
N ASP A 186 21.40 12.15 -31.24
CA ASP A 186 22.42 13.14 -31.59
C ASP A 186 21.84 14.55 -31.63
N TYR A 187 20.62 14.71 -32.17
CA TYR A 187 19.93 16.00 -32.16
C TYR A 187 19.52 16.45 -30.75
N ALA A 188 19.12 15.54 -29.88
CA ALA A 188 18.84 15.87 -28.48
C ALA A 188 20.10 16.39 -27.76
N VAL A 189 21.26 15.80 -28.02
CA VAL A 189 22.55 16.30 -27.53
C VAL A 189 22.84 17.69 -28.09
N ASP A 190 22.70 17.89 -29.41
CA ASP A 190 23.03 19.15 -30.09
C ASP A 190 22.18 20.31 -29.57
N ILE A 191 20.86 20.14 -29.47
CA ILE A 191 19.96 21.18 -28.97
C ILE A 191 20.20 21.52 -27.50
N CYS A 192 20.43 20.50 -26.64
CA CYS A 192 20.76 20.74 -25.25
C CYS A 192 22.11 21.43 -25.09
N GLN A 193 23.13 21.06 -25.86
CA GLN A 193 24.41 21.74 -25.87
C GLN A 193 24.26 23.23 -26.27
N ALA A 194 23.49 23.51 -27.33
CA ALA A 194 23.22 24.88 -27.74
C ALA A 194 22.53 25.70 -26.64
N VAL A 195 21.55 25.11 -25.96
CA VAL A 195 20.87 25.79 -24.82
C VAL A 195 21.85 26.08 -23.68
N LEU A 196 22.73 25.09 -23.31
CA LEU A 196 23.76 25.32 -22.29
C LEU A 196 24.67 26.51 -22.65
N GLU A 197 25.08 26.63 -23.92
CA GLU A 197 25.91 27.71 -24.42
C GLU A 197 25.21 29.09 -24.35
N HIS A 198 23.95 29.15 -24.78
CA HIS A 198 23.14 30.37 -24.76
C HIS A 198 22.74 30.83 -23.35
N LEU A 199 22.61 29.87 -22.39
CA LEU A 199 22.43 30.18 -20.96
C LEU A 199 23.75 30.45 -20.22
N HIS A 200 24.89 30.41 -20.91
CA HIS A 200 26.22 30.56 -20.32
C HIS A 200 26.49 29.63 -19.13
N ALA A 201 26.08 28.38 -19.28
CA ALA A 201 26.26 27.36 -18.23
C ALA A 201 27.74 27.11 -17.92
N THR A 202 28.07 26.96 -16.63
CA THR A 202 29.41 26.62 -16.15
C THR A 202 29.32 25.50 -15.11
N PRO A 203 30.43 24.83 -14.77
CA PRO A 203 30.42 23.82 -13.70
C PRO A 203 29.97 24.36 -12.33
N GLU A 204 30.18 25.67 -12.07
CA GLU A 204 29.76 26.35 -10.84
C GLU A 204 28.30 26.81 -10.91
N ASN A 205 27.78 27.10 -12.12
CA ASN A 205 26.42 27.53 -12.36
C ASN A 205 25.76 26.62 -13.41
N LYS A 206 25.38 25.41 -12.95
CA LYS A 206 24.83 24.38 -13.81
C LYS A 206 23.38 24.66 -14.20
N VAL A 207 23.06 24.30 -15.44
CA VAL A 207 21.68 24.27 -15.95
C VAL A 207 21.10 22.86 -15.78
N ILE A 208 19.83 22.79 -15.43
CA ILE A 208 19.12 21.52 -15.36
C ILE A 208 18.64 21.15 -16.77
N LEU A 209 19.05 19.97 -17.24
CA LEU A 209 18.51 19.37 -18.46
C LEU A 209 17.54 18.26 -18.04
N ASN A 210 16.25 18.54 -18.19
CA ASN A 210 15.20 17.63 -17.80
C ASN A 210 14.75 16.81 -19.00
N LEU A 211 14.95 15.50 -18.96
CA LEU A 211 14.75 14.58 -20.08
C LEU A 211 13.45 13.78 -19.90
N PRO A 212 12.30 14.28 -20.40
CA PRO A 212 11.02 13.71 -20.08
C PRO A 212 10.71 12.49 -20.95
N THR A 213 10.17 11.44 -20.32
CA THR A 213 9.39 10.44 -21.03
C THR A 213 7.96 10.96 -21.19
N THR A 214 7.79 12.02 -22.00
CA THR A 214 6.49 12.70 -22.21
C THR A 214 5.36 11.72 -22.53
N VAL A 215 5.67 10.68 -23.30
CA VAL A 215 4.88 9.45 -23.42
C VAL A 215 5.84 8.29 -23.28
N GLU A 216 5.61 7.43 -22.30
CA GLU A 216 6.44 6.24 -22.09
C GLU A 216 6.20 5.24 -23.23
N ASN A 217 7.13 5.13 -24.17
CA ASN A 217 6.97 4.35 -25.41
C ASN A 217 8.00 3.22 -25.59
N CYS A 218 8.94 3.06 -24.65
CA CYS A 218 9.91 1.97 -24.67
C CYS A 218 10.05 1.30 -23.29
N MET A 219 10.87 0.26 -23.21
CA MET A 219 11.19 -0.39 -21.93
C MET A 219 12.18 0.46 -21.12
N PRO A 220 12.16 0.39 -19.77
CA PRO A 220 13.05 1.17 -18.90
C PRO A 220 14.54 1.05 -19.22
N ASN A 221 15.01 -0.17 -19.55
CA ASN A 221 16.40 -0.40 -19.94
C ASN A 221 16.79 0.30 -21.26
N GLN A 222 15.84 0.46 -22.18
CA GLN A 222 16.08 1.20 -23.42
C GLN A 222 16.21 2.69 -23.16
N PHE A 223 15.40 3.22 -22.23
CA PHE A 223 15.55 4.61 -21.78
C PHE A 223 16.89 4.84 -21.08
N ALA A 224 17.32 3.90 -20.21
CA ALA A 224 18.63 3.98 -19.57
C ALA A 224 19.80 3.99 -20.58
N ASP A 225 19.69 3.19 -21.64
CA ASP A 225 20.66 3.24 -22.75
C ASP A 225 20.70 4.59 -23.46
N MET A 226 19.53 5.19 -23.71
CA MET A 226 19.43 6.54 -24.28
C MET A 226 20.09 7.58 -23.37
N LEU A 227 19.82 7.48 -22.08
CA LEU A 227 20.35 8.42 -21.10
C LEU A 227 21.86 8.30 -20.94
N GLU A 228 22.40 7.08 -20.81
CA GLU A 228 23.86 6.90 -20.76
C GLU A 228 24.54 7.37 -22.05
N TYR A 229 23.93 7.13 -23.22
CA TYR A 229 24.41 7.68 -24.49
C TYR A 229 24.44 9.20 -24.47
N PHE A 230 23.34 9.84 -24.08
CA PHE A 230 23.21 11.28 -23.97
C PHE A 230 24.29 11.87 -23.05
N CYS A 231 24.43 11.32 -21.82
CA CYS A 231 25.43 11.78 -20.85
C CYS A 231 26.87 11.67 -21.37
N ARG A 232 27.18 10.61 -22.12
CA ARG A 232 28.52 10.41 -22.69
C ARG A 232 28.82 11.34 -23.88
N LYS A 233 27.78 11.73 -24.62
CA LYS A 233 27.90 12.56 -25.82
C LYS A 233 27.80 14.04 -25.59
N LEU A 234 27.19 14.48 -24.48
CA LEU A 234 27.02 15.89 -24.16
C LEU A 234 28.40 16.53 -23.88
N PRO A 235 28.89 17.46 -24.72
CA PRO A 235 30.22 18.04 -24.53
C PRO A 235 30.40 18.77 -23.20
N SER A 236 29.39 19.54 -22.79
CA SER A 236 29.39 20.32 -21.53
C SER A 236 28.65 19.57 -20.40
N ARG A 237 28.88 18.23 -20.26
CA ARG A 237 28.20 17.40 -19.25
C ARG A 237 28.40 17.90 -17.81
N ASP A 238 29.54 18.46 -17.51
CA ASP A 238 29.91 19.05 -16.20
C ASP A 238 29.15 20.35 -15.88
N CYS A 239 28.63 21.02 -16.89
CA CYS A 239 27.80 22.22 -16.77
C CYS A 239 26.29 21.90 -16.62
N ALA A 240 25.90 20.61 -16.61
CA ALA A 240 24.50 20.18 -16.54
C ALA A 240 24.21 19.35 -15.30
N ILE A 241 22.99 19.50 -14.77
CA ILE A 241 22.32 18.55 -13.87
C ILE A 241 21.32 17.77 -14.72
N ILE A 242 21.44 16.46 -14.78
CA ILE A 242 20.51 15.63 -15.53
C ILE A 242 19.31 15.28 -14.67
N SER A 243 18.14 15.72 -15.09
CA SER A 243 16.86 15.48 -14.45
C SER A 243 15.98 14.55 -15.28
N LEU A 244 15.16 13.76 -14.59
CA LEU A 244 14.17 12.86 -15.19
C LEU A 244 12.77 13.36 -14.90
N HIS A 245 11.88 13.22 -15.88
CA HIS A 245 10.45 13.47 -15.73
C HIS A 245 9.65 12.30 -16.34
N PRO A 246 9.59 11.15 -15.64
CA PRO A 246 8.94 9.98 -16.20
C PRO A 246 7.41 10.03 -16.05
N HIS A 247 6.69 9.75 -17.16
CA HIS A 247 5.29 9.33 -17.14
C HIS A 247 5.18 7.81 -17.01
N ASN A 248 3.97 7.32 -16.82
CA ASN A 248 3.70 5.92 -16.45
C ASN A 248 2.77 5.21 -17.46
N ASP A 249 2.83 5.57 -18.75
CA ASP A 249 1.91 5.07 -19.79
C ASP A 249 1.96 3.54 -19.95
N ARG A 250 3.10 2.92 -19.64
CA ARG A 250 3.32 1.47 -19.70
C ARG A 250 3.32 0.80 -18.32
N GLY A 251 3.07 1.57 -17.24
CA GLY A 251 3.18 1.09 -15.88
C GLY A 251 4.62 0.90 -15.39
N CYS A 252 5.60 1.55 -16.02
CA CYS A 252 7.02 1.37 -15.73
C CYS A 252 7.70 2.65 -15.20
N GLY A 253 6.96 3.70 -14.88
CA GLY A 253 7.52 5.01 -14.49
C GLY A 253 8.55 4.93 -13.37
N VAL A 254 8.28 4.15 -12.32
CA VAL A 254 9.25 3.92 -11.22
C VAL A 254 10.50 3.20 -11.72
N ALA A 255 10.36 2.11 -12.45
CA ALA A 255 11.50 1.38 -12.99
C ALA A 255 12.32 2.23 -13.99
N THR A 256 11.65 3.09 -14.76
CA THR A 256 12.30 4.06 -15.67
C THR A 256 13.14 5.06 -14.89
N ALA A 257 12.63 5.58 -13.75
CA ALA A 257 13.39 6.47 -12.88
C ALA A 257 14.59 5.76 -12.22
N GLU A 258 14.39 4.56 -11.66
CA GLU A 258 15.48 3.77 -11.05
C GLU A 258 16.61 3.50 -12.04
N MET A 259 16.29 3.00 -13.23
CA MET A 259 17.30 2.74 -14.27
C MET A 259 17.92 4.02 -14.84
N GLY A 260 17.17 5.12 -14.89
CA GLY A 260 17.68 6.44 -15.25
C GLY A 260 18.70 6.98 -14.26
N LEU A 261 18.47 6.77 -12.95
CA LEU A 261 19.44 7.11 -11.90
C LEU A 261 20.73 6.29 -12.04
N LEU A 262 20.61 4.99 -12.32
CA LEU A 262 21.78 4.16 -12.63
C LEU A 262 22.54 4.65 -13.86
N ALA A 263 21.84 5.19 -14.85
CA ALA A 263 22.40 5.68 -16.11
C ALA A 263 23.00 7.11 -16.04
N GLY A 264 22.95 7.76 -14.87
CA GLY A 264 23.64 9.03 -14.63
C GLY A 264 22.76 10.24 -14.39
N ALA A 265 21.45 10.06 -14.14
CA ALA A 265 20.59 11.13 -13.66
C ALA A 265 20.90 11.47 -12.20
N GLU A 266 20.67 12.73 -11.83
CA GLU A 266 21.00 13.30 -10.53
C GLU A 266 19.74 13.87 -9.83
N ARG A 267 18.65 14.06 -10.57
CA ARG A 267 17.41 14.72 -10.15
C ARG A 267 16.20 14.00 -10.75
N VAL A 268 15.09 14.00 -10.03
CA VAL A 268 13.83 13.38 -10.47
C VAL A 268 12.66 14.32 -10.19
N GLU A 269 11.88 14.61 -11.21
CA GLU A 269 10.57 15.22 -11.10
C GLU A 269 9.52 14.14 -10.92
N ALA A 270 8.74 14.22 -9.85
CA ALA A 270 7.81 13.17 -9.45
C ALA A 270 6.56 13.78 -8.79
N THR A 271 5.54 12.96 -8.60
CA THR A 271 4.31 13.33 -7.88
C THR A 271 3.99 12.34 -6.77
N LEU A 272 3.31 12.80 -5.73
CA LEU A 272 2.79 11.91 -4.70
C LEU A 272 1.79 10.93 -5.33
N PHE A 273 1.99 9.65 -5.05
CA PHE A 273 1.16 8.53 -5.54
C PHE A 273 1.02 8.44 -7.07
N GLY A 274 1.89 9.14 -7.81
CA GLY A 274 1.96 9.05 -9.27
C GLY A 274 0.85 9.82 -10.00
N ASN A 275 0.26 10.86 -9.40
CA ASN A 275 -0.73 11.70 -10.06
C ASN A 275 -0.15 12.40 -11.30
N GLY A 276 -0.95 12.56 -12.33
CA GLY A 276 -0.53 13.23 -13.57
C GLY A 276 -1.38 12.86 -14.77
N GLU A 277 -1.04 13.43 -15.92
CA GLU A 277 -1.80 13.18 -17.15
C GLU A 277 -1.81 11.70 -17.57
N ARG A 278 -2.88 11.29 -18.22
CA ARG A 278 -3.13 9.94 -18.76
C ARG A 278 -3.05 8.87 -17.65
N THR A 279 -1.92 8.23 -17.48
CA THR A 279 -1.66 7.19 -16.46
C THR A 279 -0.84 7.69 -15.27
N GLY A 280 -0.52 8.98 -15.26
CA GLY A 280 0.22 9.65 -14.21
C GLY A 280 1.73 9.77 -14.47
N ASN A 281 2.40 10.38 -13.49
CA ASN A 281 3.86 10.56 -13.44
C ASN A 281 4.50 9.42 -12.62
N VAL A 282 5.82 9.44 -12.50
CA VAL A 282 6.50 8.56 -11.54
C VAL A 282 6.01 8.84 -10.12
N ASP A 283 5.68 7.78 -9.39
CA ASP A 283 5.25 7.86 -7.99
C ASP A 283 6.45 8.11 -7.08
N MET A 284 6.50 9.32 -6.48
CA MET A 284 7.55 9.74 -5.55
C MET A 284 7.61 8.84 -4.32
N VAL A 285 6.47 8.45 -3.77
CA VAL A 285 6.39 7.60 -2.58
C VAL A 285 6.99 6.23 -2.87
N THR A 286 6.57 5.62 -3.98
CA THR A 286 7.08 4.29 -4.36
C THR A 286 8.57 4.33 -4.65
N LEU A 287 9.06 5.33 -5.40
CA LEU A 287 10.48 5.44 -5.72
C LEU A 287 11.35 5.67 -4.47
N ALA A 288 10.92 6.55 -3.57
CA ALA A 288 11.62 6.83 -2.32
C ALA A 288 11.65 5.61 -1.38
N MET A 289 10.51 4.94 -1.21
CA MET A 289 10.45 3.76 -0.34
C MET A 289 11.14 2.53 -0.92
N ASN A 290 11.27 2.43 -2.24
CA ASN A 290 12.15 1.44 -2.87
C ASN A 290 13.62 1.67 -2.49
N MET A 291 14.08 2.92 -2.45
CA MET A 291 15.43 3.25 -1.96
C MET A 291 15.59 2.90 -0.47
N TRP A 292 14.60 3.26 0.36
CA TRP A 292 14.58 2.95 1.79
C TRP A 292 14.76 1.46 2.06
N THR A 293 14.02 0.60 1.35
CA THR A 293 14.11 -0.87 1.50
C THR A 293 15.44 -1.46 0.99
N GLN A 294 16.27 -0.67 0.33
CA GLN A 294 17.64 -1.04 -0.07
C GLN A 294 18.72 -0.37 0.81
N GLY A 295 18.31 0.25 1.92
CA GLY A 295 19.22 0.89 2.87
C GLY A 295 19.78 2.23 2.38
N VAL A 296 19.07 2.90 1.47
CA VAL A 296 19.39 4.26 0.99
C VAL A 296 18.35 5.23 1.54
N ASP A 297 18.81 6.19 2.36
CA ASP A 297 17.94 7.27 2.85
C ASP A 297 17.46 8.12 1.67
N PRO A 298 16.15 8.18 1.41
CA PRO A 298 15.59 9.01 0.34
C PRO A 298 15.58 10.51 0.69
N GLU A 299 15.95 10.90 1.91
CA GLU A 299 15.87 12.28 2.42
C GLU A 299 14.43 12.85 2.39
N LEU A 300 13.43 11.98 2.40
CA LEU A 300 12.00 12.30 2.44
C LEU A 300 11.33 11.55 3.59
N ASP A 301 10.45 12.22 4.33
CA ASP A 301 9.74 11.66 5.48
C ASP A 301 8.33 11.15 5.10
N PHE A 302 8.18 9.84 5.00
CA PHE A 302 6.91 9.15 4.84
C PHE A 302 6.47 8.40 6.10
N SER A 303 7.03 8.73 7.27
CA SER A 303 6.71 8.07 8.54
C SER A 303 5.24 8.19 8.97
N ASN A 304 4.46 9.04 8.33
CA ASN A 304 3.01 9.13 8.51
C ASN A 304 2.27 9.15 7.17
N ILE A 305 2.41 8.05 6.42
CA ILE A 305 1.88 7.93 5.06
C ILE A 305 0.37 8.14 4.98
N ASN A 306 -0.38 7.77 6.03
CA ASN A 306 -1.84 7.94 6.06
C ASN A 306 -2.23 9.43 6.08
N LYS A 307 -1.53 10.28 6.85
CA LYS A 307 -1.75 11.74 6.87
C LYS A 307 -1.51 12.35 5.48
N ILE A 308 -0.44 11.93 4.82
CA ILE A 308 -0.08 12.39 3.48
C ILE A 308 -1.13 11.96 2.46
N LYS A 309 -1.56 10.70 2.54
CA LYS A 309 -2.64 10.15 1.70
C LYS A 309 -3.95 10.91 1.90
N ASP A 310 -4.36 11.14 3.12
CA ASP A 310 -5.62 11.85 3.44
C ASP A 310 -5.59 13.29 2.91
N MET A 311 -4.47 13.99 3.00
CA MET A 311 -4.26 15.31 2.38
C MET A 311 -4.37 15.21 0.86
N TYR A 312 -3.65 14.26 0.24
CA TYR A 312 -3.67 14.04 -1.19
C TYR A 312 -5.09 13.78 -1.71
N GLU A 313 -5.82 12.82 -1.12
CA GLU A 313 -7.19 12.48 -1.53
C GLU A 313 -8.17 13.66 -1.37
N ARG A 314 -7.99 14.47 -0.33
CA ARG A 314 -8.81 15.66 -0.11
C ARG A 314 -8.53 16.76 -1.13
N CYS A 315 -7.25 17.07 -1.39
CA CYS A 315 -6.87 18.15 -2.30
C CYS A 315 -7.08 17.79 -3.77
N THR A 316 -6.77 16.55 -4.15
CA THR A 316 -6.89 16.11 -5.55
C THR A 316 -8.26 15.54 -5.92
N LYS A 317 -9.08 15.17 -4.94
CA LYS A 317 -10.34 14.42 -5.09
C LYS A 317 -10.14 13.05 -5.78
N MET A 318 -8.91 12.54 -5.77
CA MET A 318 -8.51 11.26 -6.39
C MET A 318 -8.16 10.25 -5.29
N PRO A 319 -8.76 9.05 -5.26
CA PRO A 319 -8.42 8.05 -4.26
C PRO A 319 -7.07 7.39 -4.56
N VAL A 320 -6.31 7.11 -3.51
CA VAL A 320 -5.14 6.22 -3.61
C VAL A 320 -5.62 4.77 -3.69
N GLY A 321 -5.13 4.03 -4.67
CA GLY A 321 -5.57 2.64 -4.91
C GLY A 321 -5.30 1.73 -3.71
N ASP A 322 -6.22 0.78 -3.43
CA ASP A 322 -6.09 -0.17 -2.31
C ASP A 322 -4.78 -0.98 -2.33
N ARG A 323 -4.16 -1.13 -3.48
CA ARG A 323 -2.91 -1.87 -3.69
C ARG A 323 -1.75 -0.97 -4.15
N GLN A 324 -1.87 0.35 -3.96
CA GLN A 324 -0.76 1.28 -4.19
C GLN A 324 0.43 0.87 -3.31
N PRO A 325 1.64 0.70 -3.86
CA PRO A 325 2.80 0.34 -3.06
C PRO A 325 2.94 1.23 -1.82
N TYR A 326 3.25 0.63 -0.69
CA TYR A 326 3.45 1.26 0.63
C TYR A 326 2.23 2.00 1.23
N ALA A 327 1.35 2.58 0.44
CA ALA A 327 0.26 3.45 0.87
C ALA A 327 -1.13 2.82 0.82
N GLY A 328 -1.33 1.82 -0.02
CA GLY A 328 -2.63 1.19 -0.25
C GLY A 328 -3.17 0.51 0.99
N LYS A 329 -4.49 0.48 1.14
CA LYS A 329 -5.17 -0.12 2.29
C LYS A 329 -4.82 -1.59 2.53
N LEU A 330 -4.51 -2.34 1.47
CA LEU A 330 -4.31 -3.79 1.51
C LEU A 330 -2.83 -4.21 1.46
N VAL A 331 -1.87 -3.29 1.47
CA VAL A 331 -0.46 -3.62 1.24
C VAL A 331 0.22 -4.29 2.43
N PHE A 332 -0.26 -4.04 3.66
CA PHE A 332 0.23 -4.66 4.88
C PHE A 332 -0.72 -5.70 5.45
N THR A 333 -1.44 -6.39 4.56
CA THR A 333 -2.43 -7.40 4.93
C THR A 333 -2.08 -8.74 4.31
N ALA A 334 -2.29 -9.82 5.05
CA ALA A 334 -2.18 -11.17 4.53
C ALA A 334 -3.53 -11.88 4.62
N PHE A 335 -3.96 -12.48 3.51
CA PHE A 335 -5.23 -13.20 3.41
C PHE A 335 -5.07 -14.71 3.60
N SER A 336 -3.89 -15.24 3.33
CA SER A 336 -3.60 -16.68 3.47
C SER A 336 -3.17 -17.01 4.90
N GLY A 337 -3.79 -18.00 5.52
CA GLY A 337 -3.40 -18.44 6.86
C GLY A 337 -1.94 -18.90 6.97
N SER A 338 -1.36 -19.48 5.91
CA SER A 338 0.06 -19.84 5.89
C SER A 338 0.98 -18.60 5.87
N HIS A 339 0.59 -17.52 5.19
CA HIS A 339 1.33 -16.27 5.20
C HIS A 339 1.27 -15.59 6.58
N GLN A 340 0.09 -15.58 7.21
CA GLN A 340 -0.10 -15.04 8.57
C GLN A 340 0.74 -15.81 9.60
N ASP A 341 0.73 -17.14 9.55
CA ASP A 341 1.57 -17.97 10.42
C ASP A 341 3.07 -17.68 10.22
N ALA A 342 3.51 -17.49 8.97
CA ALA A 342 4.89 -17.14 8.68
C ALA A 342 5.26 -15.73 9.18
N ILE A 343 4.37 -14.75 9.05
CA ILE A 343 4.57 -13.39 9.57
C ILE A 343 4.67 -13.42 11.10
N ASN A 344 3.76 -14.14 11.78
CA ASN A 344 3.78 -14.28 13.23
C ASN A 344 5.08 -14.93 13.73
N LYS A 345 5.53 -15.99 13.07
CA LYS A 345 6.82 -16.65 13.37
C LYS A 345 8.00 -15.74 13.10
N GLY A 346 7.98 -14.96 12.01
CA GLY A 346 9.00 -13.96 11.70
C GLY A 346 9.06 -12.87 12.76
N THR A 347 7.91 -12.35 13.18
CA THR A 347 7.82 -11.35 14.25
C THR A 347 8.36 -11.88 15.58
N GLN A 348 8.06 -13.13 15.91
CA GLN A 348 8.60 -13.77 17.11
C GLN A 348 10.12 -13.96 17.01
N TYR A 349 10.61 -14.44 15.87
CA TYR A 349 12.04 -14.58 15.59
C TYR A 349 12.81 -13.26 15.73
N MET A 350 12.28 -12.16 15.17
CA MET A 350 12.87 -10.82 15.30
C MET A 350 13.02 -10.40 16.77
N LYS A 351 11.96 -10.63 17.59
CA LYS A 351 11.99 -10.33 19.03
C LYS A 351 13.01 -11.16 19.79
N GLU A 352 13.19 -12.43 19.42
CA GLU A 352 14.10 -13.36 20.10
C GLU A 352 15.55 -13.21 19.66
N SER A 353 15.80 -12.98 18.37
CA SER A 353 17.14 -12.84 17.79
C SER A 353 17.80 -11.51 18.10
N GLY A 354 17.00 -10.45 18.29
CA GLY A 354 17.50 -9.09 18.41
C GLY A 354 18.22 -8.60 17.14
N SER A 355 17.84 -9.11 15.97
CA SER A 355 18.41 -8.69 14.68
C SER A 355 18.12 -7.22 14.42
N ASP A 356 19.14 -6.49 13.95
CA ASP A 356 19.00 -5.10 13.47
C ASP A 356 18.46 -5.03 12.05
N PHE A 357 18.31 -6.17 11.36
CA PHE A 357 17.80 -6.25 9.99
C PHE A 357 16.36 -6.75 9.98
N TRP A 358 15.56 -6.20 9.05
CA TRP A 358 14.18 -6.62 8.85
C TRP A 358 14.12 -7.99 8.16
N GLU A 359 13.62 -9.01 8.85
CA GLU A 359 13.63 -10.42 8.42
C GLU A 359 12.24 -11.08 8.56
N ILE A 360 11.15 -10.35 8.32
CA ILE A 360 9.80 -10.89 8.41
C ILE A 360 9.33 -11.36 7.02
N PRO A 361 8.96 -12.65 6.86
CA PRO A 361 8.43 -13.16 5.59
C PRO A 361 7.19 -12.38 5.13
N TYR A 362 7.05 -12.18 3.82
CA TYR A 362 5.92 -11.51 3.17
C TYR A 362 5.73 -10.01 3.48
N LEU A 363 6.55 -9.42 4.34
CA LEU A 363 6.56 -7.98 4.60
C LEU A 363 7.90 -7.41 4.11
N PRO A 364 7.94 -6.77 2.93
CA PRO A 364 9.19 -6.26 2.35
C PRO A 364 9.74 -5.02 3.09
N ILE A 365 8.96 -4.42 3.96
CA ILE A 365 9.29 -3.27 4.80
C ILE A 365 8.62 -3.44 6.16
N ASP A 366 9.19 -2.85 7.21
CA ASP A 366 8.49 -2.66 8.48
C ASP A 366 7.33 -1.67 8.28
N PRO A 367 6.07 -2.07 8.49
CA PRO A 367 4.95 -1.14 8.41
C PRO A 367 5.09 0.10 9.30
N ALA A 368 5.79 -0.02 10.42
CA ALA A 368 6.05 1.08 11.34
C ALA A 368 6.87 2.22 10.73
N ASP A 369 7.74 1.94 9.74
CA ASP A 369 8.53 2.95 9.03
C ASP A 369 7.67 3.95 8.25
N VAL A 370 6.44 3.55 7.91
CA VAL A 370 5.45 4.42 7.25
C VAL A 370 4.26 4.77 8.15
N GLY A 371 4.41 4.57 9.48
CA GLY A 371 3.38 4.86 10.48
C GLY A 371 2.16 3.95 10.40
N ARG A 372 2.35 2.71 9.97
CA ARG A 372 1.30 1.69 9.88
C ARG A 372 1.63 0.47 10.71
N GLU A 373 0.67 -0.43 10.79
CA GLU A 373 0.82 -1.72 11.45
C GLU A 373 0.46 -2.84 10.47
N TYR A 374 0.98 -4.03 10.73
CA TYR A 374 0.50 -5.23 10.05
C TYR A 374 -0.93 -5.53 10.51
N GLU A 375 -1.87 -5.53 9.59
CA GLU A 375 -3.27 -5.85 9.83
C GLU A 375 -3.56 -7.25 9.30
N PRO A 376 -3.74 -8.25 10.17
CA PRO A 376 -4.23 -9.55 9.73
C PRO A 376 -5.71 -9.39 9.32
N ILE A 377 -5.97 -9.11 8.06
CA ILE A 377 -7.35 -9.17 7.54
C ILE A 377 -7.68 -10.62 7.30
N ILE A 378 -8.41 -11.20 8.23
CA ILE A 378 -8.93 -12.55 8.09
C ILE A 378 -10.28 -12.44 7.41
N ARG A 379 -10.23 -12.47 6.09
CA ARG A 379 -11.41 -12.71 5.27
C ARG A 379 -11.39 -14.17 4.85
N ILE A 380 -12.43 -14.89 5.23
CA ILE A 380 -12.57 -16.29 4.79
C ILE A 380 -13.23 -16.26 3.41
N ASN A 381 -12.43 -16.59 2.41
CA ASN A 381 -12.91 -16.97 1.08
C ASN A 381 -12.70 -18.50 0.89
N SER A 382 -13.18 -19.04 -0.21
CA SER A 382 -13.06 -20.47 -0.56
C SER A 382 -11.61 -21.01 -0.58
N GLN A 383 -10.60 -20.12 -0.52
CA GLN A 383 -9.17 -20.47 -0.50
C GLN A 383 -8.53 -20.28 0.89
N SER A 384 -9.28 -19.79 1.86
CA SER A 384 -8.81 -19.65 3.24
C SER A 384 -8.75 -21.03 3.88
N GLY A 385 -7.55 -21.54 4.14
CA GLY A 385 -7.36 -22.87 4.67
C GLY A 385 -8.02 -23.10 6.04
N LYS A 386 -8.00 -24.35 6.51
CA LYS A 386 -8.65 -24.89 7.74
C LYS A 386 -8.40 -24.09 9.03
N GLY A 387 -7.40 -23.24 9.09
CA GLY A 387 -7.06 -22.41 10.26
C GLY A 387 -7.75 -21.04 10.31
N GLY A 388 -8.27 -20.53 9.21
CA GLY A 388 -8.82 -19.17 9.16
C GLY A 388 -10.10 -18.98 9.98
N ALA A 389 -11.02 -19.96 9.92
CA ALA A 389 -12.25 -19.93 10.71
C ALA A 389 -11.97 -19.97 12.22
N ALA A 390 -11.05 -20.85 12.66
CA ALA A 390 -10.67 -20.96 14.06
C ALA A 390 -10.04 -19.67 14.60
N TYR A 391 -9.17 -19.03 13.81
CA TYR A 391 -8.56 -17.77 14.20
C TYR A 391 -9.60 -16.63 14.36
N ILE A 392 -10.59 -16.51 13.46
CA ILE A 392 -11.68 -15.52 13.63
C ILE A 392 -12.44 -15.80 14.93
N MET A 393 -12.74 -17.06 15.23
CA MET A 393 -13.44 -17.41 16.45
C MET A 393 -12.65 -17.03 17.71
N GLU A 394 -11.34 -17.23 17.69
CA GLU A 394 -10.45 -16.85 18.79
C GLU A 394 -10.33 -15.32 18.94
N HIS A 395 -9.95 -14.62 17.86
CA HIS A 395 -9.64 -13.18 17.94
C HIS A 395 -10.86 -12.25 18.06
N ASN A 396 -11.96 -12.59 17.37
CA ASN A 396 -13.13 -11.72 17.34
C ASN A 396 -14.15 -12.07 18.44
N PHE A 397 -14.19 -13.34 18.88
CA PHE A 397 -15.23 -13.83 19.77
C PHE A 397 -14.71 -14.58 21.01
N GLY A 398 -13.39 -14.73 21.15
CA GLY A 398 -12.77 -15.34 22.32
C GLY A 398 -12.89 -16.87 22.40
N PHE A 399 -13.21 -17.57 21.31
CA PHE A 399 -13.33 -19.02 21.25
C PHE A 399 -12.04 -19.69 20.79
N ASP A 400 -11.21 -20.19 21.71
CA ASP A 400 -10.02 -20.99 21.38
C ASP A 400 -10.46 -22.44 21.09
N LEU A 401 -10.70 -22.72 19.81
CA LEU A 401 -11.19 -24.03 19.35
C LEU A 401 -10.08 -25.09 19.46
N PRO A 402 -10.41 -26.30 19.97
CA PRO A 402 -9.47 -27.42 19.91
C PRO A 402 -8.96 -27.67 18.49
N LYS A 403 -7.65 -27.91 18.33
CA LYS A 403 -7.03 -28.15 17.01
C LYS A 403 -7.70 -29.28 16.21
N ALA A 404 -8.20 -30.30 16.89
CA ALA A 404 -8.92 -31.42 16.26
C ALA A 404 -10.29 -30.99 15.70
N MET A 405 -10.88 -29.90 16.18
CA MET A 405 -12.15 -29.33 15.69
C MET A 405 -11.97 -28.45 14.43
N HIS A 406 -10.78 -27.86 14.20
CA HIS A 406 -10.51 -26.96 13.10
C HIS A 406 -10.88 -27.50 11.71
N PRO A 407 -10.58 -28.78 11.36
CA PRO A 407 -10.93 -29.32 10.04
C PRO A 407 -12.44 -29.40 9.79
N GLU A 408 -13.22 -29.81 10.81
CA GLU A 408 -14.66 -29.92 10.71
C GLU A 408 -15.33 -28.56 10.56
N PHE A 409 -14.99 -27.61 11.45
CA PHE A 409 -15.56 -26.26 11.39
C PHE A 409 -15.12 -25.50 10.12
N GLY A 410 -13.85 -25.65 9.72
CA GLY A 410 -13.36 -25.07 8.47
C GLY A 410 -14.11 -25.58 7.24
N HIS A 411 -14.51 -26.86 7.23
CA HIS A 411 -15.32 -27.42 6.15
C HIS A 411 -16.75 -26.84 6.12
N ILE A 412 -17.39 -26.67 7.28
CA ILE A 412 -18.73 -26.06 7.39
C ILE A 412 -18.70 -24.62 6.83
N VAL A 413 -17.72 -23.84 7.24
CA VAL A 413 -17.52 -22.47 6.76
C VAL A 413 -17.24 -22.43 5.25
N GLN A 414 -16.46 -23.38 4.73
CA GLN A 414 -16.18 -23.47 3.30
C GLN A 414 -17.44 -23.78 2.49
N VAL A 415 -18.27 -24.72 2.92
CA VAL A 415 -19.55 -25.06 2.25
C VAL A 415 -20.46 -23.84 2.15
N GLU A 416 -20.58 -23.06 3.23
CA GLU A 416 -21.38 -21.84 3.24
C GLU A 416 -20.79 -20.78 2.29
N THR A 417 -19.47 -20.59 2.31
CA THR A 417 -18.78 -19.64 1.42
C THR A 417 -18.96 -19.99 -0.05
N ASP A 418 -18.86 -21.28 -0.39
CA ASP A 418 -19.06 -21.77 -1.75
C ASP A 418 -20.53 -21.59 -2.21
N ALA A 419 -21.49 -21.78 -1.30
CA ALA A 419 -22.90 -21.58 -1.58
C ALA A 419 -23.28 -20.11 -1.81
N VAL A 420 -22.69 -19.20 -1.03
CA VAL A 420 -22.94 -17.74 -1.16
C VAL A 420 -22.16 -17.13 -2.33
N GLY A 421 -21.04 -17.74 -2.75
CA GLY A 421 -20.18 -17.24 -3.83
C GLY A 421 -19.48 -15.91 -3.53
N LYS A 422 -19.45 -15.50 -2.26
CA LYS A 422 -18.83 -14.28 -1.74
C LYS A 422 -18.17 -14.55 -0.40
N GLU A 423 -17.31 -13.64 0.03
CA GLU A 423 -16.78 -13.65 1.41
C GLU A 423 -17.92 -13.59 2.43
N ILE A 424 -17.78 -14.32 3.53
CA ILE A 424 -18.67 -14.24 4.68
C ILE A 424 -18.02 -13.47 5.81
N THR A 425 -18.84 -12.72 6.54
CA THR A 425 -18.36 -11.85 7.64
C THR A 425 -18.01 -12.67 8.88
N PRO A 426 -17.17 -12.13 9.79
CA PRO A 426 -16.90 -12.76 11.09
C PRO A 426 -18.19 -13.10 11.87
N GLU A 427 -19.20 -12.22 11.84
CA GLU A 427 -20.49 -12.43 12.50
C GLU A 427 -21.21 -13.65 11.91
N ARG A 428 -21.19 -13.81 10.59
CA ARG A 428 -21.80 -14.99 9.94
C ARG A 428 -21.09 -16.29 10.31
N ILE A 429 -19.77 -16.25 10.45
CA ILE A 429 -18.97 -17.40 10.91
C ILE A 429 -19.35 -17.77 12.35
N ASN A 430 -19.49 -16.77 13.22
CA ASN A 430 -19.96 -16.98 14.59
C ASN A 430 -21.39 -17.54 14.64
N GLU A 431 -22.29 -17.03 13.80
CA GLU A 431 -23.64 -17.60 13.67
C GLU A 431 -23.61 -19.07 13.28
N LEU A 432 -22.80 -19.46 12.28
CA LEU A 432 -22.62 -20.86 11.86
C LEU A 432 -22.09 -21.71 13.01
N PHE A 433 -21.10 -21.20 13.77
CA PHE A 433 -20.57 -21.89 14.93
C PHE A 433 -21.63 -22.14 15.99
N HIS A 434 -22.44 -21.13 16.31
CA HIS A 434 -23.54 -21.24 17.27
C HIS A 434 -24.63 -22.23 16.79
N GLN A 435 -24.99 -22.16 15.51
CA GLN A 435 -26.01 -23.04 14.93
C GLN A 435 -25.59 -24.52 14.95
N GLU A 436 -24.29 -24.78 14.71
CA GLU A 436 -23.80 -26.13 14.59
C GLU A 436 -23.38 -26.76 15.93
N TYR A 437 -22.79 -25.97 16.84
CA TYR A 437 -22.11 -26.54 18.00
C TYR A 437 -22.63 -26.06 19.35
N VAL A 438 -23.14 -24.81 19.47
CA VAL A 438 -23.45 -24.23 20.75
C VAL A 438 -24.88 -24.46 21.14
N ASP A 439 -25.07 -25.07 22.32
CA ASP A 439 -26.39 -25.31 22.93
C ASP A 439 -27.43 -25.87 21.96
N VAL A 440 -27.05 -26.87 21.18
CA VAL A 440 -27.98 -27.59 20.29
C VAL A 440 -29.02 -28.31 21.14
N LYS A 441 -30.24 -27.77 21.25
CA LYS A 441 -31.23 -28.06 22.30
C LYS A 441 -32.19 -29.21 21.98
N GLU A 442 -32.17 -29.73 20.77
CA GLU A 442 -33.05 -30.81 20.32
C GLU A 442 -32.24 -32.03 19.88
N PRO A 443 -32.69 -33.28 20.15
CA PRO A 443 -33.91 -33.62 20.88
C PRO A 443 -33.80 -33.67 22.41
N TYR A 444 -32.57 -33.52 23.00
CA TYR A 444 -32.39 -33.59 24.45
C TYR A 444 -32.11 -32.20 25.04
N LYS A 445 -32.79 -31.88 26.14
CA LYS A 445 -32.63 -30.61 26.87
C LYS A 445 -32.54 -30.87 28.39
N LEU A 446 -31.56 -30.25 29.05
CA LEU A 446 -31.45 -30.25 30.51
C LEU A 446 -32.37 -29.15 31.07
N LEU A 447 -33.39 -29.54 31.85
CA LEU A 447 -34.36 -28.62 32.45
C LEU A 447 -33.96 -28.17 33.85
N LYS A 448 -33.49 -29.10 34.70
CA LYS A 448 -33.07 -28.87 36.08
C LYS A 448 -31.88 -29.78 36.41
N HIS A 449 -31.00 -29.30 37.26
CA HIS A 449 -29.90 -30.10 37.78
C HIS A 449 -29.50 -29.67 39.19
N ALA A 450 -28.89 -30.61 39.91
CA ALA A 450 -28.24 -30.34 41.20
C ALA A 450 -27.02 -31.30 41.31
N PHE A 451 -26.01 -30.85 42.02
CA PHE A 451 -24.84 -31.63 42.41
C PHE A 451 -24.72 -31.65 43.92
N GLN A 452 -24.26 -32.78 44.43
CA GLN A 452 -23.76 -32.89 45.79
C GLN A 452 -22.33 -33.43 45.72
N GLU A 453 -21.42 -32.66 46.24
CA GLU A 453 -19.99 -33.00 46.30
C GLU A 453 -19.61 -33.36 47.73
N SER A 454 -18.85 -34.40 47.89
CA SER A 454 -18.22 -34.82 49.13
C SER A 454 -16.79 -35.26 48.85
N VAL A 455 -15.90 -35.06 49.81
CA VAL A 455 -14.52 -35.49 49.78
C VAL A 455 -14.30 -36.49 50.89
N ASP A 456 -13.72 -37.63 50.57
CA ASP A 456 -13.41 -38.67 51.57
C ASP A 456 -12.17 -38.30 52.41
N ASN A 457 -11.85 -39.14 53.40
CA ASN A 457 -10.71 -38.93 54.27
C ASN A 457 -9.34 -39.03 53.57
N GLU A 458 -9.29 -39.56 52.36
CA GLU A 458 -8.10 -39.70 51.51
C GLU A 458 -7.96 -38.56 50.48
N GLY A 459 -8.95 -37.63 50.45
CA GLY A 459 -8.95 -36.46 49.55
C GLY A 459 -9.57 -36.73 48.17
N HIS A 460 -10.24 -37.87 47.98
CA HIS A 460 -10.93 -38.18 46.72
C HIS A 460 -12.29 -37.49 46.69
N SER A 461 -12.56 -36.78 45.58
CA SER A 461 -13.86 -36.16 45.33
C SER A 461 -14.89 -37.19 44.85
N HIS A 462 -16.09 -37.11 45.40
CA HIS A 462 -17.24 -37.92 45.01
C HIS A 462 -18.40 -36.98 44.74
N VAL A 463 -18.89 -36.96 43.51
CA VAL A 463 -19.97 -36.10 43.06
C VAL A 463 -21.18 -36.93 42.66
N THR A 464 -22.32 -36.62 43.24
CA THR A 464 -23.60 -37.15 42.81
C THR A 464 -24.38 -36.10 42.04
N PHE A 465 -24.84 -36.43 40.85
CA PHE A 465 -25.66 -35.60 39.98
C PHE A 465 -27.13 -36.08 40.03
N TRP A 466 -28.04 -35.12 40.09
CA TRP A 466 -29.47 -35.33 39.81
C TRP A 466 -29.92 -34.32 38.75
N GLY A 467 -30.64 -34.82 37.73
CA GLY A 467 -31.13 -33.98 36.66
C GLY A 467 -32.51 -34.34 36.18
N THR A 468 -33.17 -33.36 35.56
CA THR A 468 -34.40 -33.57 34.80
C THR A 468 -34.09 -33.23 33.34
N LEU A 469 -34.23 -34.21 32.48
CA LEU A 469 -34.04 -34.10 31.05
C LEU A 469 -35.38 -34.15 30.32
N GLN A 470 -35.46 -33.47 29.21
CA GLN A 470 -36.56 -33.56 28.25
C GLN A 470 -36.02 -34.20 26.95
N HIS A 471 -36.73 -35.13 26.40
CA HIS A 471 -36.51 -35.70 25.07
C HIS A 471 -37.81 -35.51 24.28
N THR A 472 -37.79 -34.61 23.32
CA THR A 472 -39.03 -34.12 22.64
C THR A 472 -40.10 -33.76 23.66
N ASP A 473 -41.21 -34.46 23.76
CA ASP A 473 -42.32 -34.21 24.70
C ASP A 473 -42.22 -35.00 26.01
N THR A 474 -41.21 -35.85 26.18
CA THR A 474 -41.07 -36.73 27.35
C THR A 474 -40.08 -36.15 28.34
N ILE A 475 -40.51 -35.97 29.59
CA ILE A 475 -39.64 -35.52 30.69
C ILE A 475 -39.29 -36.72 31.58
N PHE A 476 -38.02 -36.88 31.91
CA PHE A 476 -37.54 -37.97 32.77
C PHE A 476 -36.43 -37.48 33.70
N LYS A 477 -36.23 -38.20 34.80
CA LYS A 477 -35.20 -37.90 35.80
C LYS A 477 -34.03 -38.87 35.61
N VAL A 478 -32.82 -38.36 35.80
CA VAL A 478 -31.56 -39.09 35.78
C VAL A 478 -30.76 -38.80 37.04
N SER A 479 -29.96 -39.76 37.48
CA SER A 479 -28.97 -39.57 38.52
C SER A 479 -27.76 -40.43 38.27
N GLY A 480 -26.59 -39.98 38.67
CA GLY A 480 -25.33 -40.69 38.48
C GLY A 480 -24.27 -40.18 39.44
N GLU A 481 -23.27 -41.01 39.65
CA GLU A 481 -22.14 -40.72 40.53
C GLU A 481 -20.85 -40.73 39.72
N GLY A 482 -19.88 -39.93 40.14
CA GLY A 482 -18.59 -39.81 39.47
C GLY A 482 -17.54 -39.08 40.32
N ASN A 483 -16.33 -38.98 39.80
CA ASN A 483 -15.22 -38.28 40.43
C ASN A 483 -15.26 -36.74 40.25
N GLY A 484 -16.21 -36.26 39.47
CA GLY A 484 -16.46 -34.84 39.22
C GLY A 484 -17.81 -34.63 38.54
N PRO A 485 -18.25 -33.33 38.36
CA PRO A 485 -19.55 -33.03 37.78
C PRO A 485 -19.79 -33.60 36.38
N ILE A 486 -18.74 -33.58 35.53
CA ILE A 486 -18.79 -34.09 34.14
C ILE A 486 -19.00 -35.62 34.16
N ASP A 487 -18.20 -36.37 34.96
CA ASP A 487 -18.27 -37.81 35.05
C ASP A 487 -19.59 -38.26 35.66
N ALA A 488 -20.06 -37.62 36.73
CA ALA A 488 -21.33 -37.86 37.35
C ALA A 488 -22.51 -37.67 36.38
N PHE A 489 -22.51 -36.60 35.61
CA PHE A 489 -23.53 -36.36 34.58
C PHE A 489 -23.46 -37.39 33.45
N PHE A 490 -22.25 -37.67 32.93
CA PHE A 490 -22.08 -38.63 31.85
C PHE A 490 -22.52 -40.03 32.28
N ASN A 491 -22.24 -40.43 33.53
CA ASN A 491 -22.72 -41.70 34.11
C ASN A 491 -24.25 -41.70 34.32
N ALA A 492 -24.85 -40.57 34.70
CA ALA A 492 -26.30 -40.44 34.82
C ALA A 492 -27.03 -40.71 33.50
N ILE A 493 -26.47 -40.26 32.38
CA ILE A 493 -27.07 -40.40 31.04
C ILE A 493 -26.74 -41.77 30.39
N LYS A 494 -25.68 -42.46 30.81
CA LYS A 494 -25.30 -43.78 30.29
C LYS A 494 -26.37 -44.84 30.56
N GLY A 495 -27.09 -44.78 31.68
CA GLY A 495 -28.17 -45.69 32.02
C GLY A 495 -29.40 -45.59 31.12
N GLU A 496 -29.50 -44.61 30.29
CA GLU A 496 -30.60 -44.31 29.39
C GLU A 496 -30.24 -44.64 27.92
N LYS A 497 -31.05 -44.19 26.97
CA LYS A 497 -30.85 -44.41 25.53
C LYS A 497 -29.55 -43.75 24.97
N MET A 498 -28.71 -43.16 25.82
CA MET A 498 -27.47 -42.48 25.50
C MET A 498 -26.19 -43.28 25.80
N ALA A 499 -26.33 -44.55 26.26
CA ALA A 499 -25.20 -45.43 26.57
C ALA A 499 -24.23 -45.74 25.43
N ARG A 500 -24.60 -45.38 24.21
CA ARG A 500 -23.82 -45.63 22.99
C ARG A 500 -22.65 -44.69 22.76
N PHE A 501 -22.56 -43.62 23.54
CA PHE A 501 -21.49 -42.61 23.36
C PHE A 501 -20.32 -42.91 24.29
N SER A 502 -19.10 -42.79 23.75
CA SER A 502 -17.85 -42.76 24.51
C SER A 502 -17.29 -41.37 24.51
N PHE A 503 -16.75 -40.94 25.64
CA PHE A 503 -16.12 -39.65 25.84
C PHE A 503 -14.70 -39.72 25.33
N LEU A 504 -14.29 -38.83 24.42
CA LEU A 504 -12.95 -38.80 23.81
C LEU A 504 -12.08 -37.64 24.27
N ASP A 505 -12.62 -36.41 24.28
CA ASP A 505 -11.83 -35.22 24.58
C ASP A 505 -12.65 -34.14 25.28
N TYR A 506 -11.96 -33.30 26.06
CA TYR A 506 -12.51 -32.17 26.79
C TYR A 506 -11.50 -31.05 26.91
N SER A 507 -11.93 -29.83 26.59
CA SER A 507 -11.23 -28.58 26.92
C SER A 507 -12.20 -27.48 27.32
N SER A 508 -11.75 -26.52 28.09
CA SER A 508 -12.56 -25.37 28.50
C SER A 508 -11.68 -24.16 28.81
N HIS A 509 -12.25 -22.96 28.60
CA HIS A 509 -11.62 -21.69 28.99
C HIS A 509 -12.68 -20.62 29.23
N ALA A 510 -12.26 -19.47 29.74
CA ALA A 510 -13.12 -18.28 29.89
C ALA A 510 -13.11 -17.46 28.60
N ILE A 511 -14.27 -16.98 28.13
CA ILE A 511 -14.40 -16.12 26.96
C ILE A 511 -14.24 -14.65 27.33
N THR A 512 -14.62 -14.29 28.57
CA THR A 512 -14.56 -12.92 29.09
C THR A 512 -13.77 -12.88 30.40
N ASP A 513 -13.18 -11.73 30.70
CA ASP A 513 -12.45 -11.52 31.96
C ASP A 513 -13.37 -11.14 33.12
N GLY A 514 -12.91 -11.40 34.35
CA GLY A 514 -13.58 -10.98 35.56
C GLY A 514 -14.31 -12.10 36.31
N SER A 515 -14.88 -11.77 37.48
CA SER A 515 -15.58 -12.73 38.37
C SER A 515 -16.93 -13.22 37.82
N ASP A 516 -17.49 -12.53 36.82
CA ASP A 516 -18.72 -12.90 36.11
C ASP A 516 -18.41 -13.38 34.67
N SER A 517 -17.25 -14.00 34.48
CA SER A 517 -16.82 -14.49 33.16
C SER A 517 -17.70 -15.63 32.67
N GLN A 518 -17.98 -15.65 31.37
CA GLN A 518 -18.64 -16.75 30.70
C GLN A 518 -17.61 -17.81 30.30
N GLY A 519 -17.84 -19.06 30.76
CA GLY A 519 -17.02 -20.22 30.38
C GLY A 519 -17.56 -20.90 29.13
N VAL A 520 -16.65 -21.39 28.29
CA VAL A 520 -16.94 -22.32 27.19
C VAL A 520 -16.33 -23.68 27.47
N ALA A 521 -17.04 -24.73 27.08
CA ALA A 521 -16.55 -26.10 27.12
C ALA A 521 -16.74 -26.77 25.76
N TYR A 522 -15.71 -27.49 25.31
CA TYR A 522 -15.70 -28.30 24.09
C TYR A 522 -15.59 -29.75 24.48
N ILE A 523 -16.46 -30.57 23.94
CA ILE A 523 -16.47 -32.02 24.23
C ILE A 523 -16.59 -32.80 22.93
N LEU A 524 -15.75 -33.83 22.81
CA LEU A 524 -15.78 -34.76 21.69
C LEU A 524 -16.35 -36.10 22.18
N LEU A 525 -17.43 -36.55 21.57
CA LEU A 525 -18.04 -37.86 21.78
C LEU A 525 -17.94 -38.71 20.52
N LYS A 526 -17.76 -40.01 20.71
CA LYS A 526 -17.82 -41.01 19.65
C LYS A 526 -19.09 -41.85 19.78
N ASP A 527 -19.89 -41.91 18.71
CA ASP A 527 -21.03 -42.84 18.64
C ASP A 527 -20.51 -44.24 18.29
N GLN A 528 -20.72 -45.20 19.16
CA GLN A 528 -20.24 -46.60 18.99
C GLN A 528 -21.01 -47.39 17.93
N ARG A 529 -22.12 -46.86 17.41
CA ARG A 529 -22.92 -47.58 16.38
C ARG A 529 -22.31 -47.41 14.99
N ASP A 530 -21.80 -46.23 14.67
CA ASP A 530 -21.28 -45.90 13.36
C ASP A 530 -19.79 -45.47 13.37
N GLY A 531 -19.22 -45.32 14.59
CA GLY A 531 -17.83 -44.90 14.78
C GLY A 531 -17.56 -43.44 14.53
N LYS A 532 -18.58 -42.63 14.22
CA LYS A 532 -18.43 -41.20 13.98
C LYS A 532 -18.21 -40.43 15.27
N GLU A 533 -17.49 -39.30 15.12
CA GLU A 533 -17.12 -38.39 16.19
C GLU A 533 -17.93 -37.09 16.08
N TYR A 534 -18.39 -36.57 17.21
CA TYR A 534 -19.25 -35.39 17.26
C TYR A 534 -18.74 -34.38 18.31
N TRP A 535 -18.36 -33.20 17.88
CA TRP A 535 -18.08 -32.10 18.76
C TRP A 535 -19.37 -31.47 19.27
N GLY A 536 -19.38 -31.07 20.54
CA GLY A 536 -20.40 -30.20 21.12
C GLY A 536 -19.77 -29.09 21.92
N VAL A 537 -20.40 -27.93 21.94
CA VAL A 537 -19.94 -26.74 22.65
C VAL A 537 -21.05 -26.28 23.60
N GLY A 538 -20.67 -25.91 24.81
CA GLY A 538 -21.59 -25.36 25.79
C GLY A 538 -21.07 -24.09 26.43
N LEU A 539 -21.95 -23.13 26.61
CA LEU A 539 -21.65 -21.81 27.19
C LEU A 539 -22.40 -21.64 28.52
N SER A 540 -21.73 -21.16 29.56
CA SER A 540 -22.38 -20.80 30.82
C SER A 540 -21.51 -19.92 31.71
N HIS A 541 -22.11 -19.04 32.50
CA HIS A 541 -21.44 -18.39 33.64
C HIS A 541 -21.15 -19.40 34.79
N ASN A 542 -21.79 -20.54 34.76
CA ASN A 542 -21.50 -21.63 35.71
C ASN A 542 -20.58 -22.65 35.04
N ILE A 543 -19.34 -22.75 35.53
CA ILE A 543 -18.30 -23.65 35.01
C ILE A 543 -18.70 -25.11 34.97
N ASN A 544 -19.57 -25.56 35.88
CA ASN A 544 -20.08 -26.94 35.92
C ASN A 544 -21.19 -27.21 34.89
N LEU A 545 -21.86 -26.14 34.40
CA LEU A 545 -22.99 -26.28 33.46
C LEU A 545 -22.54 -26.24 32.00
N ALA A 546 -21.48 -25.52 31.69
CA ALA A 546 -20.96 -25.44 30.31
C ALA A 546 -20.61 -26.83 29.74
N PRO A 547 -19.87 -27.71 30.44
CA PRO A 547 -19.59 -29.07 29.97
C PRO A 547 -20.84 -29.95 29.77
N LEU A 548 -21.86 -29.83 30.65
CA LEU A 548 -23.09 -30.56 30.50
C LEU A 548 -23.86 -30.18 29.23
N ARG A 549 -23.88 -28.91 28.93
CA ARG A 549 -24.44 -28.38 27.67
C ARG A 549 -23.67 -28.87 26.46
N ALA A 550 -22.34 -28.90 26.54
CA ALA A 550 -21.49 -29.44 25.48
C ALA A 550 -21.75 -30.90 25.19
N ILE A 551 -21.90 -31.76 26.24
CA ILE A 551 -22.26 -33.17 26.10
C ILE A 551 -23.60 -33.33 25.39
N LEU A 552 -24.61 -32.59 25.81
CA LEU A 552 -25.95 -32.66 25.21
C LEU A 552 -25.93 -32.15 23.76
N SER A 553 -25.17 -31.10 23.49
CA SER A 553 -25.00 -30.57 22.13
C SER A 553 -24.38 -31.64 21.21
N ALA A 554 -23.30 -32.30 21.61
CA ALA A 554 -22.69 -33.39 20.84
C ALA A 554 -23.67 -34.54 20.57
N ILE A 555 -24.43 -34.96 21.60
CA ILE A 555 -25.45 -36.01 21.47
C ILE A 555 -26.58 -35.59 20.52
N ASN A 556 -27.02 -34.34 20.61
CA ASN A 556 -28.08 -33.80 19.77
C ASN A 556 -27.64 -33.72 18.31
N ARG A 557 -26.39 -33.31 18.05
CA ARG A 557 -25.81 -33.28 16.70
C ARG A 557 -25.77 -34.69 16.08
N ALA A 558 -25.35 -35.69 16.84
CA ALA A 558 -25.35 -37.11 16.40
C ALA A 558 -26.73 -37.65 16.03
N LYS A 559 -27.81 -36.96 16.34
CA LYS A 559 -29.19 -37.34 16.02
C LYS A 559 -29.87 -36.50 14.95
N ARG A 560 -29.19 -35.45 14.48
CA ARG A 560 -29.63 -34.68 13.32
C ARG A 560 -29.35 -35.38 12.00
N GLU A 561 -28.34 -36.26 11.98
CA GLU A 561 -28.05 -37.17 10.87
C GLU A 561 -28.84 -38.50 11.03
#